data_ce370dd356cf1eb89fc3a39cb539ec30
#
_entry.id   ce370dd356cf1eb89fc3a39cb539ec30
#
_cell.length_a   1.000
_cell.length_b   1.000
_cell.length_c   1.000
_cell.angle_alpha   90.00
_cell.angle_beta   90.00
_cell.angle_gamma   90.00
#
_symmetry.space_group_name_H-M   'P 1'
#
loop_
_entity.id
_entity.type
_entity.pdbx_description
1 polymer ?
#
loop_
_entity_poly.entity_id
_entity_poly.type
_entity_poly.pdbx_seq_one_letter_code
_entity_poly.pdbx_strand_id
1 'polypeptide(L)'
;MTAEGVSGAGRRLKQLALRDRHEALGARFAPFAGWEMPLQYQGIVGEHHAVREGVGVFDVSHLGRALVQGSQAGPLLRSVTTFDVTRLVPGKAHYSLYCNEAGGIDDDVFIYRLAGERWAVVHNASNADQDFDRLRSVFGEDASEITAETAMLAVQGPDAMSLLGSVLGDAVAGLEMRSCVELDWEGGQVMFARTGYTGEDGGECIVGVAHAAALWDALIEGGASPAGLGARDTLRLEAALPLYGNDLDAATSPYDAGLGFAVTLDDGARFTGREALAEARDRPRTRRLAHLEARGRGVLRAGYAVHAQDGGEPVARLTSGSFSPSLRLGIGMAYLPVKLAKTGTRFDVDVRGRMLPVEVVRRPFYRKSRE
;
A
#
# COMPACT_ATOMS: atom_id res chain seq x y z
N MET A 1 9.61 5.69 9.51
CA MET A 1 8.37 5.59 10.30
C MET A 1 8.46 6.58 11.44
N THR A 2 7.75 7.66 11.39
CA THR A 2 7.50 8.52 12.54
C THR A 2 6.26 7.95 13.22
N ALA A 3 6.47 7.26 14.36
CA ALA A 3 5.39 6.79 15.20
C ALA A 3 4.84 7.99 16.00
N GLU A 4 4.02 8.80 15.40
CA GLU A 4 3.10 9.71 16.07
C GLU A 4 1.67 9.34 15.72
N GLY A 5 1.32 8.09 16.01
CA GLY A 5 -0.05 7.66 16.22
C GLY A 5 -0.32 7.72 17.70
N VAL A 6 -1.03 8.73 18.14
CA VAL A 6 -1.65 8.95 19.44
C VAL A 6 -1.49 7.77 20.42
N SER A 7 -0.58 7.89 21.37
CA SER A 7 -0.52 7.02 22.55
C SER A 7 -1.71 7.37 23.46
N GLY A 8 -2.87 6.78 23.16
CA GLY A 8 -3.93 6.61 24.15
C GLY A 8 -3.41 5.63 25.18
N ALA A 9 -3.06 6.11 26.37
CA ALA A 9 -2.63 5.29 27.49
C ALA A 9 -3.65 4.16 27.72
N GLY A 10 -3.25 2.89 27.54
CA GLY A 10 -3.96 1.71 28.01
C GLY A 10 -4.63 0.80 27.00
N ARG A 11 -4.63 1.08 25.70
CA ARG A 11 -5.23 0.14 24.74
C ARG A 11 -4.22 -0.96 24.38
N ARG A 12 -4.55 -2.23 24.69
CA ARG A 12 -3.72 -3.39 24.31
C ARG A 12 -3.67 -3.47 22.78
N LEU A 13 -2.47 -3.61 22.21
CA LEU A 13 -2.31 -3.78 20.75
C LEU A 13 -2.97 -5.07 20.28
N LYS A 14 -3.61 -5.03 19.12
CA LYS A 14 -4.09 -6.22 18.42
C LYS A 14 -2.89 -7.08 18.02
N GLN A 15 -3.05 -8.40 18.06
CA GLN A 15 -2.00 -9.36 17.69
C GLN A 15 -2.37 -10.10 16.42
N LEU A 16 -1.36 -10.44 15.63
CA LEU A 16 -1.50 -11.26 14.43
C LEU A 16 -1.78 -12.73 14.81
N ALA A 17 -2.56 -13.43 14.00
CA ALA A 17 -2.81 -14.87 14.19
C ALA A 17 -1.52 -15.72 14.13
N LEU A 18 -0.50 -15.25 13.39
CA LEU A 18 0.78 -15.91 13.21
C LEU A 18 1.88 -15.44 14.18
N ARG A 19 1.52 -14.72 15.24
CA ARG A 19 2.48 -14.13 16.17
C ARG A 19 3.56 -15.13 16.63
N ASP A 20 3.16 -16.35 16.99
CA ASP A 20 4.11 -17.38 17.49
C ASP A 20 5.12 -17.81 16.39
N ARG A 21 4.70 -17.85 15.10
CA ARG A 21 5.59 -18.12 13.97
C ARG A 21 6.61 -17.00 13.79
N HIS A 22 6.17 -15.78 13.93
CA HIS A 22 7.06 -14.61 13.84
C HIS A 22 8.08 -14.61 14.98
N GLU A 23 7.65 -14.91 16.22
CA GLU A 23 8.56 -15.04 17.36
C GLU A 23 9.58 -16.15 17.17
N ALA A 24 9.15 -17.32 16.69
CA ALA A 24 10.03 -18.46 16.42
C ALA A 24 11.11 -18.14 15.37
N LEU A 25 10.80 -17.24 14.42
CA LEU A 25 11.74 -16.74 13.41
C LEU A 25 12.56 -15.52 13.90
N GLY A 26 12.45 -15.14 15.17
CA GLY A 26 13.22 -14.06 15.78
C GLY A 26 12.75 -12.65 15.42
N ALA A 27 11.46 -12.48 15.08
CA ALA A 27 10.90 -11.18 14.76
C ALA A 27 11.07 -10.18 15.91
N ARG A 28 11.44 -8.95 15.55
CA ARG A 28 11.35 -7.79 16.43
C ARG A 28 10.05 -7.06 16.10
N PHE A 29 9.22 -6.87 17.12
CA PHE A 29 7.92 -6.25 16.95
C PHE A 29 7.95 -4.75 17.23
N ALA A 30 7.02 -4.02 16.60
CA ALA A 30 6.76 -2.61 16.85
C ALA A 30 5.25 -2.30 16.71
N PRO A 31 4.75 -1.28 17.43
CA PRO A 31 3.40 -0.79 17.23
C PRO A 31 3.23 -0.19 15.85
N PHE A 32 2.14 -0.55 15.17
CA PHE A 32 1.75 0.05 13.89
C PHE A 32 0.22 -0.01 13.73
N ALA A 33 -0.45 1.11 13.54
CA ALA A 33 -1.90 1.22 13.32
C ALA A 33 -2.73 0.40 14.35
N GLY A 34 -2.34 0.42 15.63
CA GLY A 34 -3.02 -0.32 16.70
C GLY A 34 -2.71 -1.81 16.79
N TRP A 35 -1.80 -2.30 15.95
CA TRP A 35 -1.34 -3.69 15.94
C TRP A 35 0.11 -3.80 16.43
N GLU A 36 0.48 -4.98 16.97
CA GLU A 36 1.84 -5.38 17.23
C GLU A 36 2.38 -6.13 16.02
N MET A 37 3.22 -5.47 15.21
CA MET A 37 3.65 -5.94 13.90
C MET A 37 5.12 -6.34 13.87
N PRO A 38 5.53 -7.39 13.13
CA PRO A 38 6.93 -7.66 12.83
C PRO A 38 7.55 -6.46 12.09
N LEU A 39 8.50 -5.79 12.75
CA LEU A 39 9.27 -4.70 12.13
C LEU A 39 10.37 -5.26 11.24
N GLN A 40 11.07 -6.27 11.74
CA GLN A 40 12.15 -7.00 11.05
C GLN A 40 12.42 -8.34 11.72
N TYR A 41 13.10 -9.23 11.00
CA TYR A 41 13.62 -10.52 11.50
C TYR A 41 15.16 -10.47 11.55
N GLN A 42 15.82 -10.59 10.40
CA GLN A 42 17.28 -10.59 10.28
C GLN A 42 17.86 -9.19 10.00
N GLY A 43 17.00 -8.24 9.68
CA GLY A 43 17.36 -6.85 9.43
C GLY A 43 16.81 -6.32 8.12
N ILE A 44 16.37 -5.05 8.17
CA ILE A 44 15.63 -4.38 7.09
C ILE A 44 16.34 -4.47 5.74
N VAL A 45 17.66 -4.26 5.70
CA VAL A 45 18.43 -4.25 4.43
C VAL A 45 18.52 -5.64 3.82
N GLY A 46 18.76 -6.67 4.65
CA GLY A 46 18.82 -8.06 4.19
C GLY A 46 17.47 -8.54 3.67
N GLU A 47 16.39 -8.26 4.40
CA GLU A 47 15.02 -8.59 4.01
C GLU A 47 14.61 -7.87 2.72
N HIS A 48 14.98 -6.60 2.58
CA HIS A 48 14.76 -5.83 1.35
C HIS A 48 15.42 -6.52 0.14
N HIS A 49 16.71 -6.90 0.26
CA HIS A 49 17.41 -7.59 -0.81
C HIS A 49 16.85 -8.98 -1.09
N ALA A 50 16.41 -9.74 -0.07
CA ALA A 50 15.75 -11.01 -0.26
C ALA A 50 14.50 -10.90 -1.15
N VAL A 51 13.72 -9.82 -0.99
CA VAL A 51 12.56 -9.54 -1.86
C VAL A 51 13.00 -9.10 -3.26
N ARG A 52 14.04 -8.26 -3.40
CA ARG A 52 14.51 -7.78 -4.71
C ARG A 52 15.17 -8.85 -5.55
N GLU A 53 15.84 -9.81 -4.94
CA GLU A 53 16.72 -10.79 -5.59
C GLU A 53 16.11 -12.20 -5.66
N GLY A 54 15.10 -12.50 -4.82
CA GLY A 54 14.46 -13.80 -4.72
C GLY A 54 12.98 -13.70 -4.40
N VAL A 55 12.58 -14.14 -3.22
CA VAL A 55 11.18 -14.06 -2.74
C VAL A 55 11.11 -13.77 -1.24
N GLY A 56 10.26 -12.82 -0.87
CA GLY A 56 9.92 -12.54 0.53
C GLY A 56 8.44 -12.71 0.81
N VAL A 57 8.12 -13.04 2.06
CA VAL A 57 6.75 -13.11 2.56
C VAL A 57 6.54 -12.15 3.72
N PHE A 58 5.46 -11.38 3.64
CA PHE A 58 5.02 -10.43 4.65
C PHE A 58 3.69 -10.88 5.23
N ASP A 59 3.55 -10.91 6.55
CA ASP A 59 2.23 -10.93 7.17
C ASP A 59 1.67 -9.50 7.19
N VAL A 60 0.64 -9.29 6.39
CA VAL A 60 -0.07 -8.01 6.26
C VAL A 60 -1.50 -8.10 6.79
N SER A 61 -1.74 -9.02 7.72
CA SER A 61 -3.07 -9.29 8.30
C SER A 61 -3.64 -8.12 9.14
N HIS A 62 -2.85 -7.08 9.39
CA HIS A 62 -3.32 -5.83 9.98
C HIS A 62 -4.19 -4.99 9.04
N LEU A 63 -4.10 -5.21 7.73
CA LEU A 63 -4.95 -4.53 6.75
C LEU A 63 -6.42 -4.93 6.95
N GLY A 64 -7.34 -3.97 6.87
CA GLY A 64 -8.77 -4.24 6.92
C GLY A 64 -9.24 -5.02 5.69
N ARG A 65 -10.13 -5.98 5.88
CA ARG A 65 -10.70 -6.79 4.80
C ARG A 65 -12.20 -6.90 4.96
N ALA A 66 -12.92 -6.59 3.88
CA ALA A 66 -14.37 -6.73 3.81
C ALA A 66 -14.80 -7.54 2.58
N LEU A 67 -15.89 -8.28 2.72
CA LEU A 67 -16.63 -8.84 1.61
C LEU A 67 -17.94 -8.08 1.48
N VAL A 68 -18.34 -7.79 0.24
CA VAL A 68 -19.65 -7.24 -0.10
C VAL A 68 -20.26 -8.06 -1.23
N GLN A 69 -21.58 -8.18 -1.24
CA GLN A 69 -22.28 -9.04 -2.21
C GLN A 69 -23.64 -8.47 -2.61
N GLY A 70 -24.23 -9.07 -3.65
CA GLY A 70 -25.57 -8.77 -4.15
C GLY A 70 -25.57 -8.16 -5.55
N SER A 71 -26.74 -8.23 -6.22
CA SER A 71 -26.91 -7.78 -7.60
C SER A 71 -26.62 -6.29 -7.81
N GLN A 72 -26.65 -5.50 -6.75
CA GLN A 72 -26.33 -4.08 -6.76
C GLN A 72 -24.92 -3.77 -6.23
N ALA A 73 -24.08 -4.78 -5.97
CA ALA A 73 -22.78 -4.59 -5.34
C ALA A 73 -21.87 -3.65 -6.17
N GLY A 74 -21.80 -3.82 -7.48
CA GLY A 74 -21.02 -2.92 -8.35
C GLY A 74 -21.47 -1.46 -8.27
N PRO A 75 -22.76 -1.13 -8.52
CA PRO A 75 -23.30 0.23 -8.35
C PRO A 75 -23.14 0.81 -6.94
N LEU A 76 -23.33 0.01 -5.89
CA LEU A 76 -23.14 0.46 -4.50
C LEU A 76 -21.67 0.76 -4.20
N LEU A 77 -20.74 -0.09 -4.60
CA LEU A 77 -19.30 0.21 -4.50
C LEU A 77 -18.95 1.47 -5.29
N ARG A 78 -19.50 1.63 -6.51
CA ARG A 78 -19.26 2.83 -7.32
C ARG A 78 -19.73 4.10 -6.62
N SER A 79 -20.77 4.05 -5.81
CA SER A 79 -21.27 5.23 -5.09
C SER A 79 -20.34 5.75 -3.99
N VAL A 80 -19.43 4.93 -3.51
CA VAL A 80 -18.47 5.28 -2.44
C VAL A 80 -17.01 5.30 -2.90
N THR A 81 -16.72 4.87 -4.15
CA THR A 81 -15.36 4.78 -4.69
C THR A 81 -15.17 5.66 -5.93
N THR A 82 -13.95 6.12 -6.15
CA THR A 82 -13.63 7.05 -7.25
C THR A 82 -13.43 6.35 -8.59
N PHE A 83 -13.00 5.08 -8.60
CA PHE A 83 -12.87 4.29 -9.82
C PHE A 83 -14.22 3.64 -10.19
N ASP A 84 -14.51 3.56 -11.49
CA ASP A 84 -15.69 2.85 -11.99
C ASP A 84 -15.51 1.33 -11.92
N VAL A 85 -15.79 0.78 -10.74
CA VAL A 85 -15.67 -0.66 -10.46
C VAL A 85 -16.63 -1.50 -11.30
N THR A 86 -17.70 -0.92 -11.86
CA THR A 86 -18.66 -1.66 -12.70
C THR A 86 -18.03 -2.18 -14.00
N ARG A 87 -16.90 -1.59 -14.41
CA ARG A 87 -16.08 -2.04 -15.56
C ARG A 87 -15.26 -3.30 -15.26
N LEU A 88 -15.06 -3.65 -13.99
CA LEU A 88 -14.31 -4.86 -13.67
C LEU A 88 -15.13 -6.10 -14.04
N VAL A 89 -14.51 -7.03 -14.73
CA VAL A 89 -15.07 -8.37 -14.93
C VAL A 89 -14.66 -9.28 -13.75
N PRO A 90 -15.40 -10.37 -13.48
CA PRO A 90 -15.01 -11.34 -12.46
C PRO A 90 -13.55 -11.78 -12.62
N GLY A 91 -12.82 -11.92 -11.52
CA GLY A 91 -11.40 -12.25 -11.51
C GLY A 91 -10.46 -11.06 -11.73
N LYS A 92 -10.94 -9.81 -11.79
CA LYS A 92 -10.10 -8.60 -11.91
C LYS A 92 -10.15 -7.74 -10.65
N ALA A 93 -9.08 -6.99 -10.47
CA ALA A 93 -8.90 -6.13 -9.33
C ALA A 93 -8.40 -4.73 -9.74
N HIS A 94 -8.75 -3.72 -8.98
CA HIS A 94 -8.30 -2.35 -9.25
C HIS A 94 -8.11 -1.54 -7.96
N TYR A 95 -7.15 -0.65 -7.99
CA TYR A 95 -6.91 0.37 -6.99
C TYR A 95 -7.95 1.48 -7.09
N SER A 96 -8.51 1.91 -5.99
CA SER A 96 -9.47 2.99 -5.91
C SER A 96 -9.25 3.84 -4.67
N LEU A 97 -10.02 4.91 -4.54
CA LEU A 97 -9.96 5.82 -3.41
C LEU A 97 -11.36 5.99 -2.82
N TYR A 98 -11.42 6.14 -1.51
CA TYR A 98 -12.50 6.82 -0.84
C TYR A 98 -12.14 8.30 -0.71
N CYS A 99 -13.04 9.16 -1.09
CA CYS A 99 -12.87 10.60 -0.94
C CYS A 99 -13.97 11.20 -0.07
N ASN A 100 -13.67 12.34 0.52
CA ASN A 100 -14.68 13.19 1.18
C ASN A 100 -15.34 14.16 0.19
N GLU A 101 -16.33 14.90 0.66
CA GLU A 101 -17.10 15.87 -0.15
C GLU A 101 -16.21 17.00 -0.74
N ALA A 102 -15.08 17.32 -0.10
CA ALA A 102 -14.12 18.29 -0.60
C ALA A 102 -13.13 17.70 -1.63
N GLY A 103 -13.26 16.41 -1.96
CA GLY A 103 -12.38 15.70 -2.92
C GLY A 103 -11.01 15.32 -2.37
N GLY A 104 -10.81 15.39 -1.05
CA GLY A 104 -9.63 14.85 -0.37
C GLY A 104 -9.73 13.34 -0.19
N ILE A 105 -8.59 12.67 -0.03
CA ILE A 105 -8.50 11.20 0.09
C ILE A 105 -8.73 10.80 1.53
N ASP A 106 -9.84 10.11 1.82
CA ASP A 106 -10.11 9.51 3.13
C ASP A 106 -9.37 8.18 3.31
N ASP A 107 -9.27 7.37 2.26
CA ASP A 107 -8.40 6.20 2.19
C ASP A 107 -8.13 5.78 0.74
N ASP A 108 -7.08 4.97 0.55
CA ASP A 108 -6.80 4.25 -0.68
C ASP A 108 -7.02 2.75 -0.46
N VAL A 109 -7.77 2.14 -1.40
CA VAL A 109 -8.27 0.78 -1.24
C VAL A 109 -8.01 -0.06 -2.48
N PHE A 110 -7.93 -1.38 -2.30
CA PHE A 110 -7.87 -2.31 -3.41
C PHE A 110 -9.16 -3.13 -3.48
N ILE A 111 -9.79 -3.16 -4.65
CA ILE A 111 -11.11 -3.76 -4.88
C ILE A 111 -10.95 -4.95 -5.84
N TYR A 112 -11.48 -6.09 -5.45
CA TYR A 112 -11.40 -7.34 -6.18
C TYR A 112 -12.80 -7.79 -6.55
N ARG A 113 -13.07 -8.02 -7.83
CA ARG A 113 -14.32 -8.62 -8.28
C ARG A 113 -14.16 -10.15 -8.31
N LEU A 114 -14.77 -10.81 -7.35
CA LEU A 114 -14.78 -12.26 -7.23
C LEU A 114 -15.81 -12.89 -8.20
N ALA A 115 -15.98 -14.20 -8.13
CA ALA A 115 -17.00 -14.90 -8.89
C ALA A 115 -18.42 -14.48 -8.46
N GLY A 116 -19.36 -14.51 -9.39
CA GLY A 116 -20.73 -14.07 -9.15
C GLY A 116 -20.84 -12.58 -8.86
N GLU A 117 -21.63 -12.24 -7.85
CA GLU A 117 -21.91 -10.87 -7.42
C GLU A 117 -21.17 -10.51 -6.10
N ARG A 118 -20.00 -11.12 -5.89
CA ARG A 118 -19.17 -10.96 -4.70
C ARG A 118 -17.95 -10.13 -4.98
N TRP A 119 -17.57 -9.30 -3.99
CA TRP A 119 -16.42 -8.43 -4.05
C TRP A 119 -15.66 -8.46 -2.73
N ALA A 120 -14.34 -8.38 -2.81
CA ALA A 120 -13.52 -8.12 -1.64
C ALA A 120 -12.94 -6.71 -1.73
N VAL A 121 -12.78 -6.07 -0.56
CA VAL A 121 -12.16 -4.75 -0.42
C VAL A 121 -11.11 -4.83 0.67
N VAL A 122 -9.90 -4.37 0.36
CA VAL A 122 -8.79 -4.27 1.31
C VAL A 122 -8.52 -2.81 1.62
N HIS A 123 -8.46 -2.47 2.91
CA HIS A 123 -8.35 -1.13 3.47
C HIS A 123 -7.04 -0.96 4.23
N ASN A 124 -6.57 0.27 4.38
CA ASN A 124 -5.47 0.56 5.29
C ASN A 124 -5.86 0.30 6.75
N ALA A 125 -4.92 -0.24 7.52
CA ALA A 125 -5.17 -0.66 8.90
C ALA A 125 -5.62 0.49 9.81
N SER A 126 -5.13 1.72 9.57
CA SER A 126 -5.50 2.91 10.35
C SER A 126 -6.96 3.33 10.16
N ASN A 127 -7.54 3.01 9.02
CA ASN A 127 -8.86 3.48 8.59
C ASN A 127 -9.90 2.33 8.52
N ALA A 128 -9.49 1.09 8.80
CA ALA A 128 -10.30 -0.10 8.58
C ALA A 128 -11.70 -0.05 9.20
N ASP A 129 -11.82 0.45 10.44
CA ASP A 129 -13.12 0.57 11.13
C ASP A 129 -14.03 1.59 10.40
N GLN A 130 -13.50 2.79 10.06
CA GLN A 130 -14.24 3.84 9.34
C GLN A 130 -14.65 3.39 7.93
N ASP A 131 -13.76 2.69 7.24
CA ASP A 131 -14.00 2.24 5.88
C ASP A 131 -15.02 1.11 5.82
N PHE A 132 -14.99 0.22 6.82
CA PHE A 132 -16.03 -0.79 6.95
C PHE A 132 -17.40 -0.16 7.28
N ASP A 133 -17.45 0.84 8.15
CA ASP A 133 -18.69 1.59 8.43
C ASP A 133 -19.22 2.26 7.16
N ARG A 134 -18.35 2.79 6.29
CA ARG A 134 -18.73 3.33 4.97
C ARG A 134 -19.38 2.26 4.09
N LEU A 135 -18.79 1.07 3.98
CA LEU A 135 -19.38 -0.04 3.24
C LEU A 135 -20.71 -0.46 3.86
N ARG A 136 -20.77 -0.63 5.17
CA ARG A 136 -21.97 -1.01 5.88
C ARG A 136 -23.12 -0.03 5.71
N SER A 137 -22.81 1.26 5.57
CA SER A 137 -23.85 2.30 5.36
C SER A 137 -24.61 2.15 4.05
N VAL A 138 -23.98 1.54 3.01
CA VAL A 138 -24.60 1.36 1.69
C VAL A 138 -25.02 -0.07 1.42
N PHE A 139 -24.40 -1.07 2.06
CA PHE A 139 -24.67 -2.49 1.86
C PHE A 139 -25.51 -3.13 2.96
N GLY A 140 -25.59 -2.53 4.17
CA GLY A 140 -26.27 -3.14 5.31
C GLY A 140 -25.66 -4.49 5.66
N GLU A 141 -26.51 -5.53 5.69
CA GLU A 141 -26.12 -6.91 6.01
C GLU A 141 -25.36 -7.61 4.87
N ASP A 142 -25.36 -7.06 3.66
CA ASP A 142 -24.58 -7.58 2.52
C ASP A 142 -23.09 -7.21 2.60
N ALA A 143 -22.66 -6.47 3.64
CA ALA A 143 -21.26 -6.20 3.97
C ALA A 143 -20.84 -7.03 5.20
N SER A 144 -19.73 -7.76 5.07
CA SER A 144 -19.11 -8.54 6.14
C SER A 144 -17.67 -8.11 6.34
N GLU A 145 -17.30 -7.77 7.57
CA GLU A 145 -15.90 -7.54 7.95
C GLU A 145 -15.26 -8.89 8.26
N ILE A 146 -14.16 -9.22 7.58
CA ILE A 146 -13.52 -10.55 7.67
C ILE A 146 -12.07 -10.47 8.20
N THR A 147 -11.63 -9.32 8.71
CA THR A 147 -10.24 -9.13 9.18
C THR A 147 -9.86 -10.08 10.31
N ALA A 148 -10.75 -10.27 11.28
CA ALA A 148 -10.49 -11.14 12.43
C ALA A 148 -10.54 -12.64 12.09
N GLU A 149 -11.26 -13.01 11.03
CA GLU A 149 -11.47 -14.41 10.62
C GLU A 149 -10.43 -14.90 9.62
N THR A 150 -9.63 -13.98 9.06
CA THR A 150 -8.68 -14.28 8.00
C THR A 150 -7.28 -13.76 8.34
N ALA A 151 -6.26 -14.34 7.71
CA ALA A 151 -4.93 -13.77 7.59
C ALA A 151 -4.69 -13.32 6.14
N MET A 152 -3.78 -12.37 5.96
CA MET A 152 -3.36 -11.90 4.64
C MET A 152 -1.85 -11.94 4.54
N LEU A 153 -1.34 -12.70 3.57
CA LEU A 153 0.08 -12.88 3.31
C LEU A 153 0.44 -12.31 1.95
N ALA A 154 1.44 -11.41 1.90
CA ALA A 154 1.97 -10.88 0.65
C ALA A 154 3.29 -11.57 0.32
N VAL A 155 3.34 -12.26 -0.83
CA VAL A 155 4.54 -12.97 -1.35
C VAL A 155 5.04 -12.21 -2.55
N GLN A 156 6.25 -11.65 -2.45
CA GLN A 156 6.76 -10.65 -3.39
C GLN A 156 8.20 -10.93 -3.77
N GLY A 157 8.55 -10.68 -5.03
CA GLY A 157 9.91 -10.84 -5.56
C GLY A 157 9.92 -11.54 -6.92
N PRO A 158 11.07 -11.59 -7.62
CA PRO A 158 11.17 -12.22 -8.94
C PRO A 158 10.79 -13.70 -8.95
N ASP A 159 10.99 -14.42 -7.85
CA ASP A 159 10.68 -15.85 -7.74
C ASP A 159 9.28 -16.10 -7.12
N ALA A 160 8.55 -15.04 -6.74
CA ALA A 160 7.31 -15.15 -6.00
C ALA A 160 6.23 -15.94 -6.75
N MET A 161 6.02 -15.67 -8.04
CA MET A 161 4.99 -16.39 -8.82
C MET A 161 5.33 -17.85 -9.04
N SER A 162 6.61 -18.21 -9.15
CA SER A 162 7.06 -19.61 -9.21
C SER A 162 6.76 -20.34 -7.91
N LEU A 163 7.11 -19.73 -6.77
CA LEU A 163 6.80 -20.29 -5.44
C LEU A 163 5.30 -20.44 -5.23
N LEU A 164 4.53 -19.37 -5.51
CA LEU A 164 3.08 -19.39 -5.37
C LEU A 164 2.41 -20.45 -6.24
N GLY A 165 2.89 -20.64 -7.48
CA GLY A 165 2.44 -21.70 -8.37
C GLY A 165 2.75 -23.10 -7.80
N SER A 166 3.89 -23.29 -7.16
CA SER A 166 4.24 -24.58 -6.53
C SER A 166 3.41 -24.89 -5.28
N VAL A 167 3.04 -23.87 -4.51
CA VAL A 167 2.26 -24.02 -3.26
C VAL A 167 0.77 -24.07 -3.52
N LEU A 168 0.25 -23.19 -4.38
CA LEU A 168 -1.19 -23.01 -4.61
C LEU A 168 -1.69 -23.63 -5.92
N GLY A 169 -0.78 -24.09 -6.78
CA GLY A 169 -1.12 -24.78 -8.03
C GLY A 169 -1.22 -23.87 -9.26
N ASP A 170 -1.54 -24.51 -10.40
CA ASP A 170 -1.51 -23.92 -11.75
C ASP A 170 -2.46 -22.74 -11.93
N ALA A 171 -3.57 -22.68 -11.16
CA ALA A 171 -4.53 -21.59 -11.23
C ALA A 171 -3.89 -20.23 -10.90
N VAL A 172 -2.82 -20.23 -10.10
CA VAL A 172 -2.07 -19.04 -9.69
C VAL A 172 -0.95 -18.73 -10.69
N ALA A 173 -0.24 -19.76 -11.18
CA ALA A 173 0.96 -19.59 -12.02
C ALA A 173 0.71 -18.75 -13.29
N GLY A 174 -0.45 -18.91 -13.93
CA GLY A 174 -0.83 -18.20 -15.17
C GLY A 174 -1.64 -16.90 -14.96
N LEU A 175 -1.90 -16.50 -13.72
CA LEU A 175 -2.78 -15.37 -13.46
C LEU A 175 -2.13 -14.04 -13.91
N GLU A 176 -2.87 -13.20 -14.61
CA GLU A 176 -2.40 -11.89 -15.06
C GLU A 176 -2.30 -10.90 -13.88
N MET A 177 -1.47 -9.87 -14.03
CA MET A 177 -1.41 -8.74 -13.09
C MET A 177 -2.80 -8.11 -12.86
N ARG A 178 -3.09 -7.77 -11.60
CA ARG A 178 -4.39 -7.23 -11.16
C ARG A 178 -5.55 -8.17 -11.42
N SER A 179 -5.30 -9.47 -11.36
CA SER A 179 -6.32 -10.50 -11.37
C SER A 179 -6.37 -11.21 -10.04
N CYS A 180 -7.53 -11.80 -9.73
CA CYS A 180 -7.74 -12.59 -8.53
C CYS A 180 -8.49 -13.89 -8.83
N VAL A 181 -8.31 -14.87 -7.97
CA VAL A 181 -8.97 -16.18 -8.03
C VAL A 181 -9.23 -16.70 -6.63
N GLU A 182 -10.33 -17.38 -6.45
CA GLU A 182 -10.61 -18.18 -5.25
C GLU A 182 -10.32 -19.65 -5.59
N LEU A 183 -9.61 -20.33 -4.72
CA LEU A 183 -9.21 -21.72 -4.91
C LEU A 183 -9.25 -22.50 -3.60
N ASP A 184 -9.47 -23.81 -3.70
CA ASP A 184 -9.37 -24.70 -2.57
C ASP A 184 -7.90 -25.09 -2.34
N TRP A 185 -7.46 -24.99 -1.09
CA TRP A 185 -6.12 -25.34 -0.68
C TRP A 185 -6.14 -25.98 0.71
N GLU A 186 -5.65 -27.24 0.80
CA GLU A 186 -5.59 -28.03 2.04
C GLU A 186 -6.88 -28.05 2.88
N GLY A 187 -8.03 -28.12 2.20
CA GLY A 187 -9.35 -28.17 2.85
C GLY A 187 -9.89 -26.82 3.31
N GLY A 188 -9.20 -25.72 3.00
CA GLY A 188 -9.65 -24.34 3.17
C GLY A 188 -9.73 -23.61 1.85
N GLN A 189 -10.30 -22.40 1.88
CA GLN A 189 -10.32 -21.52 0.72
C GLN A 189 -9.22 -20.45 0.84
N VAL A 190 -8.53 -20.19 -0.26
CA VAL A 190 -7.60 -19.09 -0.42
C VAL A 190 -8.13 -18.17 -1.53
N MET A 191 -8.30 -16.90 -1.23
CA MET A 191 -8.42 -15.85 -2.24
C MET A 191 -7.00 -15.38 -2.56
N PHE A 192 -6.54 -15.62 -3.78
CA PHE A 192 -5.26 -15.14 -4.28
C PHE A 192 -5.48 -13.98 -5.25
N ALA A 193 -4.63 -12.94 -5.14
CA ALA A 193 -4.60 -11.85 -6.09
C ALA A 193 -3.17 -11.52 -6.51
N ARG A 194 -2.91 -11.38 -7.82
CA ARG A 194 -1.61 -10.93 -8.33
C ARG A 194 -1.49 -9.42 -8.22
N THR A 195 -1.28 -8.99 -6.99
CA THR A 195 -1.14 -7.60 -6.53
C THR A 195 0.01 -7.50 -5.55
N GLY A 196 0.41 -6.28 -5.18
CA GLY A 196 1.47 -6.08 -4.19
C GLY A 196 1.84 -4.62 -3.99
N TYR A 197 2.75 -4.40 -3.03
CA TYR A 197 3.16 -3.07 -2.58
C TYR A 197 4.69 -2.91 -2.52
N THR A 198 5.42 -3.58 -3.42
CA THR A 198 6.89 -3.61 -3.42
C THR A 198 7.51 -3.12 -4.72
N GLY A 199 6.73 -3.11 -5.80
CA GLY A 199 7.23 -2.87 -7.15
C GLY A 199 7.83 -4.12 -7.82
N GLU A 200 7.93 -5.23 -7.08
CA GLU A 200 8.25 -6.55 -7.65
C GLU A 200 6.95 -7.28 -8.03
N ASP A 201 7.10 -8.38 -8.78
CA ASP A 201 6.01 -9.32 -9.06
C ASP A 201 5.67 -10.13 -7.81
N GLY A 202 4.48 -10.74 -7.80
CA GLY A 202 4.02 -11.55 -6.71
C GLY A 202 2.53 -11.46 -6.50
N GLY A 203 2.08 -11.87 -5.31
CA GLY A 203 0.66 -11.84 -4.99
C GLY A 203 0.36 -11.77 -3.51
N GLU A 204 -0.91 -11.62 -3.24
CA GLU A 204 -1.47 -11.50 -1.90
C GLU A 204 -2.51 -12.61 -1.70
N CYS A 205 -2.37 -13.36 -0.61
CA CYS A 205 -3.23 -14.47 -0.24
C CYS A 205 -4.08 -14.05 0.95
N ILE A 206 -5.41 -14.14 0.85
CA ILE A 206 -6.32 -14.05 1.99
C ILE A 206 -6.82 -15.46 2.29
N VAL A 207 -6.61 -15.92 3.52
CA VAL A 207 -6.88 -17.28 3.95
C VAL A 207 -7.52 -17.28 5.34
N GLY A 208 -8.43 -18.20 5.64
CA GLY A 208 -8.99 -18.36 6.98
C GLY A 208 -7.90 -18.59 8.03
N VAL A 209 -8.05 -18.01 9.24
CA VAL A 209 -7.03 -18.12 10.32
C VAL A 209 -6.67 -19.56 10.66
N ALA A 210 -7.58 -20.52 10.47
CA ALA A 210 -7.34 -21.94 10.72
C ALA A 210 -6.28 -22.55 9.79
N HIS A 211 -6.11 -22.01 8.58
CA HIS A 211 -5.15 -22.47 7.56
C HIS A 211 -3.94 -21.53 7.38
N ALA A 212 -3.95 -20.38 8.05
CA ALA A 212 -2.92 -19.35 7.89
C ALA A 212 -1.53 -19.86 8.27
N ALA A 213 -1.43 -20.65 9.33
CA ALA A 213 -0.17 -21.22 9.79
C ALA A 213 0.41 -22.22 8.78
N ALA A 214 -0.42 -23.10 8.21
CA ALA A 214 0.01 -24.05 7.20
C ALA A 214 0.49 -23.34 5.93
N LEU A 215 -0.22 -22.30 5.47
CA LEU A 215 0.19 -21.53 4.31
C LEU A 215 1.51 -20.78 4.56
N TRP A 216 1.67 -20.16 5.72
CA TRP A 216 2.91 -19.51 6.11
C TRP A 216 4.08 -20.48 6.09
N ASP A 217 3.91 -21.64 6.77
CA ASP A 217 4.94 -22.66 6.89
C ASP A 217 5.33 -23.21 5.48
N ALA A 218 4.36 -23.50 4.61
CA ALA A 218 4.60 -23.93 3.24
C ALA A 218 5.39 -22.90 2.39
N LEU A 219 5.09 -21.60 2.56
CA LEU A 219 5.82 -20.54 1.88
C LEU A 219 7.27 -20.41 2.38
N ILE A 220 7.49 -20.52 3.70
CA ILE A 220 8.84 -20.50 4.29
C ILE A 220 9.64 -21.73 3.87
N GLU A 221 9.05 -22.92 3.94
CA GLU A 221 9.69 -24.17 3.49
C GLU A 221 10.01 -24.15 1.98
N GLY A 222 9.17 -23.49 1.19
CA GLY A 222 9.38 -23.27 -0.24
C GLY A 222 10.44 -22.19 -0.56
N GLY A 223 11.06 -21.57 0.46
CA GLY A 223 12.20 -20.67 0.31
C GLY A 223 11.88 -19.18 0.41
N ALA A 224 10.64 -18.79 0.77
CA ALA A 224 10.34 -17.38 1.02
C ALA A 224 11.05 -16.88 2.29
N SER A 225 11.74 -15.76 2.18
CA SER A 225 12.34 -15.07 3.33
C SER A 225 11.28 -14.26 4.08
N PRO A 226 11.14 -14.41 5.42
CA PRO A 226 10.24 -13.58 6.18
C PRO A 226 10.73 -12.13 6.15
N ALA A 227 9.82 -11.19 5.89
CA ALA A 227 10.14 -9.77 5.79
C ALA A 227 9.14 -8.94 6.60
N GLY A 228 9.66 -7.95 7.34
CA GLY A 228 8.87 -7.08 8.22
C GLY A 228 8.51 -5.74 7.60
N LEU A 229 7.79 -4.92 8.38
CA LEU A 229 7.33 -3.58 7.97
C LEU A 229 8.48 -2.66 7.55
N GLY A 230 9.68 -2.83 8.12
CA GLY A 230 10.84 -2.03 7.75
C GLY A 230 11.26 -2.26 6.29
N ALA A 231 11.32 -3.51 5.84
CA ALA A 231 11.58 -3.85 4.44
C ALA A 231 10.41 -3.43 3.54
N ARG A 232 9.15 -3.64 3.97
CA ARG A 232 7.96 -3.20 3.24
C ARG A 232 8.01 -1.70 2.96
N ASP A 233 8.39 -0.87 3.94
CA ASP A 233 8.48 0.59 3.77
C ASP A 233 9.60 1.01 2.80
N THR A 234 10.78 0.38 2.86
CA THR A 234 11.86 0.70 1.92
C THR A 234 11.52 0.26 0.49
N LEU A 235 10.88 -0.88 0.30
CA LEU A 235 10.45 -1.41 -1.00
C LEU A 235 9.37 -0.55 -1.65
N ARG A 236 8.29 -0.22 -0.91
CA ARG A 236 7.21 0.61 -1.43
C ARG A 236 7.72 2.00 -1.83
N LEU A 237 8.62 2.59 -1.01
CA LEU A 237 9.17 3.91 -1.27
C LEU A 237 10.04 3.89 -2.53
N GLU A 238 10.88 2.87 -2.73
CA GLU A 238 11.64 2.70 -3.99
C GLU A 238 10.74 2.55 -5.22
N ALA A 239 9.59 1.89 -5.06
CA ALA A 239 8.57 1.78 -6.09
C ALA A 239 7.74 3.09 -6.27
N ALA A 240 7.99 4.11 -5.42
CA ALA A 240 7.26 5.36 -5.37
C ALA A 240 5.75 5.19 -5.13
N LEU A 241 5.38 4.19 -4.32
CA LEU A 241 4.02 3.95 -3.88
C LEU A 241 3.74 4.78 -2.62
N PRO A 242 2.67 5.59 -2.62
CA PRO A 242 2.33 6.43 -1.47
C PRO A 242 1.85 5.59 -0.29
N LEU A 243 1.97 6.14 0.91
CA LEU A 243 1.46 5.59 2.16
C LEU A 243 0.42 6.54 2.75
N TYR A 244 -0.79 6.03 3.02
CA TYR A 244 -1.83 6.80 3.70
C TYR A 244 -1.37 7.22 5.12
N GLY A 245 -1.73 8.43 5.51
CA GLY A 245 -1.27 9.06 6.76
C GLY A 245 0.10 9.73 6.66
N ASN A 246 0.86 9.45 5.58
CA ASN A 246 2.13 10.11 5.28
C ASN A 246 2.04 10.96 4.01
N ASP A 247 1.75 10.30 2.89
CA ASP A 247 1.73 10.88 1.55
C ASP A 247 0.31 11.23 1.08
N LEU A 248 -0.68 10.60 1.66
CA LEU A 248 -2.11 10.79 1.39
C LEU A 248 -2.84 11.11 2.69
N ASP A 249 -3.80 12.01 2.60
CA ASP A 249 -4.69 12.41 3.71
C ASP A 249 -5.98 13.05 3.18
N ALA A 250 -6.90 13.36 4.09
CA ALA A 250 -8.20 13.98 3.81
C ALA A 250 -8.12 15.41 3.21
N ALA A 251 -6.95 16.05 3.17
CA ALA A 251 -6.72 17.35 2.55
C ALA A 251 -5.98 17.25 1.21
N THR A 252 -5.63 16.04 0.79
CA THR A 252 -4.84 15.78 -0.43
C THR A 252 -5.74 15.35 -1.58
N SER A 253 -5.70 16.08 -2.69
CA SER A 253 -6.39 15.70 -3.93
C SER A 253 -5.69 14.53 -4.61
N PRO A 254 -6.44 13.54 -5.17
CA PRO A 254 -5.90 12.49 -6.02
C PRO A 254 -5.01 13.01 -7.16
N TYR A 255 -5.34 14.17 -7.69
CA TYR A 255 -4.57 14.77 -8.79
C TYR A 255 -3.21 15.31 -8.34
N ASP A 256 -3.13 15.91 -7.13
CA ASP A 256 -1.87 16.34 -6.53
C ASP A 256 -0.96 15.15 -6.23
N ALA A 257 -1.54 14.04 -5.76
CA ALA A 257 -0.84 12.80 -5.46
C ALA A 257 -0.43 12.00 -6.72
N GLY A 258 -0.89 12.40 -7.92
CA GLY A 258 -0.64 11.66 -9.16
C GLY A 258 -1.45 10.38 -9.31
N LEU A 259 -2.58 10.30 -8.59
CA LEU A 259 -3.53 9.16 -8.53
C LEU A 259 -4.79 9.40 -9.39
N GLY A 260 -4.76 10.37 -10.31
CA GLY A 260 -5.90 10.68 -11.17
C GLY A 260 -6.39 9.50 -12.04
N PHE A 261 -5.55 8.47 -12.25
CA PHE A 261 -5.94 7.23 -12.92
C PHE A 261 -6.98 6.40 -12.15
N ALA A 262 -7.08 6.61 -10.84
CA ALA A 262 -8.05 5.97 -9.97
C ALA A 262 -9.38 6.77 -9.87
N VAL A 263 -9.54 7.85 -10.64
CA VAL A 263 -10.74 8.69 -10.64
C VAL A 263 -11.43 8.62 -12.00
N THR A 264 -12.65 8.10 -12.02
CA THR A 264 -13.52 8.08 -13.22
C THR A 264 -14.62 9.14 -13.05
N LEU A 265 -14.71 10.06 -14.00
CA LEU A 265 -15.71 11.15 -14.01
C LEU A 265 -16.65 11.11 -15.20
N ASP A 266 -16.34 10.30 -16.22
CA ASP A 266 -16.99 10.33 -17.53
C ASP A 266 -18.21 9.39 -17.61
N ASP A 267 -18.45 8.61 -16.54
CA ASP A 267 -19.53 7.63 -16.44
C ASP A 267 -20.88 8.21 -15.99
N GLY A 268 -20.89 9.48 -15.58
CA GLY A 268 -22.07 10.15 -15.04
C GLY A 268 -22.53 9.64 -13.64
N ALA A 269 -21.84 8.66 -13.08
CA ALA A 269 -22.17 8.10 -11.77
C ALA A 269 -21.94 9.12 -10.64
N ARG A 270 -22.79 9.08 -9.64
CA ARG A 270 -22.62 9.87 -8.41
C ARG A 270 -21.82 9.09 -7.40
N PHE A 271 -20.83 9.73 -6.83
CA PHE A 271 -20.04 9.22 -5.70
C PHE A 271 -19.56 10.39 -4.83
N THR A 272 -19.20 10.10 -3.60
CA THR A 272 -18.76 11.12 -2.63
C THR A 272 -17.54 11.89 -3.15
N GLY A 273 -17.61 13.22 -3.18
CA GLY A 273 -16.54 14.10 -3.64
C GLY A 273 -16.48 14.31 -5.16
N ARG A 274 -17.41 13.75 -5.95
CA ARG A 274 -17.37 13.81 -7.43
C ARG A 274 -17.30 15.23 -7.98
N GLU A 275 -18.14 16.13 -7.47
CA GLU A 275 -18.20 17.54 -7.91
C GLU A 275 -16.86 18.26 -7.64
N ALA A 276 -16.33 18.12 -6.42
CA ALA A 276 -15.04 18.70 -6.06
C ALA A 276 -13.89 18.13 -6.89
N LEU A 277 -13.92 16.82 -7.19
CA LEU A 277 -12.93 16.17 -8.05
C LEU A 277 -13.04 16.62 -9.50
N ALA A 278 -14.24 16.85 -10.02
CA ALA A 278 -14.45 17.41 -11.36
C ALA A 278 -13.84 18.82 -11.47
N GLU A 279 -14.12 19.68 -10.50
CA GLU A 279 -13.52 21.01 -10.42
C GLU A 279 -11.98 20.94 -10.27
N ALA A 280 -11.48 20.06 -9.43
CA ALA A 280 -10.03 19.90 -9.20
C ALA A 280 -9.29 19.37 -10.43
N ARG A 281 -9.94 18.53 -11.27
CA ARG A 281 -9.37 18.03 -12.53
C ARG A 281 -9.09 19.17 -13.51
N ASP A 282 -10.02 20.11 -13.61
CA ASP A 282 -9.98 21.19 -14.59
C ASP A 282 -9.21 22.41 -14.09
N ARG A 283 -8.95 22.50 -12.78
CA ARG A 283 -8.17 23.57 -12.16
C ARG A 283 -6.65 23.37 -12.35
N PRO A 284 -5.88 24.42 -12.64
CA PRO A 284 -4.43 24.32 -12.63
C PRO A 284 -3.91 23.88 -11.25
N ARG A 285 -3.10 22.81 -11.23
CA ARG A 285 -2.50 22.31 -10.00
C ARG A 285 -1.49 23.31 -9.45
N THR A 286 -1.52 23.56 -8.17
CA THR A 286 -0.56 24.41 -7.46
C THR A 286 0.64 23.62 -6.93
N ARG A 287 0.42 22.36 -6.56
CA ARG A 287 1.44 21.42 -6.03
C ARG A 287 1.31 20.04 -6.66
N ARG A 288 2.33 19.23 -6.52
CA ARG A 288 2.28 17.80 -6.84
C ARG A 288 3.27 17.02 -5.99
N LEU A 289 2.97 15.76 -5.76
CA LEU A 289 3.89 14.81 -5.12
C LEU A 289 5.12 14.62 -6.02
N ALA A 290 6.28 14.98 -5.51
CA ALA A 290 7.57 14.87 -6.17
C ALA A 290 8.47 13.87 -5.44
N HIS A 291 9.42 13.30 -6.18
CA HIS A 291 10.32 12.26 -5.72
C HIS A 291 11.73 12.85 -5.65
N LEU A 292 12.34 12.79 -4.48
CA LEU A 292 13.61 13.44 -4.16
C LEU A 292 14.68 12.39 -3.85
N GLU A 293 15.81 12.48 -4.53
CA GLU A 293 16.96 11.61 -4.37
C GLU A 293 18.14 12.41 -3.81
N ALA A 294 18.77 11.93 -2.74
CA ALA A 294 19.91 12.57 -2.13
C ALA A 294 21.15 12.55 -3.05
N ARG A 295 21.86 13.64 -3.13
CA ARG A 295 23.13 13.81 -3.87
C ARG A 295 24.34 13.77 -2.93
N GLY A 296 24.21 13.07 -1.81
CA GLY A 296 25.25 12.91 -0.80
C GLY A 296 24.87 11.86 0.24
N ARG A 297 25.76 11.61 1.21
CA ARG A 297 25.51 10.66 2.29
C ARG A 297 24.52 11.25 3.30
N GLY A 298 23.41 10.57 3.50
CA GLY A 298 22.38 10.93 4.48
C GLY A 298 21.13 10.10 4.30
N VAL A 299 20.30 10.06 5.34
CA VAL A 299 19.01 9.35 5.35
C VAL A 299 17.92 10.41 5.41
N LEU A 300 17.03 10.40 4.44
CA LEU A 300 15.84 11.23 4.45
C LEU A 300 14.77 10.64 5.39
N ARG A 301 13.98 11.52 6.03
CA ARG A 301 12.87 11.12 6.92
C ARG A 301 11.66 12.02 6.69
N ALA A 302 10.48 11.48 6.91
CA ALA A 302 9.26 12.27 6.96
C ALA A 302 9.41 13.46 7.95
N GLY A 303 8.83 14.61 7.61
CA GLY A 303 8.87 15.82 8.40
C GLY A 303 10.10 16.71 8.17
N TYR A 304 11.18 16.23 7.55
CA TYR A 304 12.34 17.05 7.24
C TYR A 304 12.00 18.19 6.27
N ALA A 305 12.50 19.39 6.57
CA ALA A 305 12.25 20.57 5.77
C ALA A 305 13.04 20.53 4.45
N VAL A 306 12.38 20.91 3.36
CA VAL A 306 12.96 21.03 2.02
C VAL A 306 13.09 22.51 1.68
N HIS A 307 14.31 22.97 1.40
CA HIS A 307 14.65 24.36 1.10
C HIS A 307 15.08 24.51 -0.37
N ALA A 308 14.75 25.63 -0.98
CA ALA A 308 15.36 26.01 -2.26
C ALA A 308 16.85 26.31 -2.07
N GLN A 309 17.67 26.12 -3.12
CA GLN A 309 19.13 26.30 -3.03
C GLN A 309 19.58 27.76 -2.79
N ASP A 310 18.69 28.70 -3.04
CA ASP A 310 18.92 30.14 -2.74
C ASP A 310 18.67 30.50 -1.26
N GLY A 311 18.33 29.51 -0.44
CA GLY A 311 18.02 29.67 0.97
C GLY A 311 16.57 30.14 1.22
N GLY A 312 16.30 30.56 2.45
CA GLY A 312 14.99 31.07 2.87
C GLY A 312 14.13 30.02 3.59
N GLU A 313 12.85 30.33 3.70
CA GLU A 313 11.86 29.45 4.36
C GLU A 313 11.70 28.11 3.59
N PRO A 314 11.36 27.03 4.29
CA PRO A 314 11.12 25.75 3.64
C PRO A 314 10.00 25.86 2.61
N VAL A 315 10.23 25.32 1.41
CA VAL A 315 9.22 25.25 0.34
C VAL A 315 8.28 24.06 0.51
N ALA A 316 8.70 23.05 1.30
CA ALA A 316 7.93 21.85 1.61
C ALA A 316 8.49 21.10 2.83
N ARG A 317 7.82 20.03 3.22
CA ARG A 317 8.36 19.00 4.12
C ARG A 317 8.24 17.63 3.43
N LEU A 318 9.19 16.73 3.74
CA LEU A 318 9.10 15.36 3.27
C LEU A 318 7.88 14.68 3.92
N THR A 319 7.05 14.04 3.10
CA THR A 319 5.93 13.22 3.54
C THR A 319 6.40 11.80 3.86
N SER A 320 7.30 11.26 3.05
CA SER A 320 7.99 10.00 3.26
C SER A 320 9.48 10.17 3.01
N GLY A 321 10.29 9.36 3.68
CA GLY A 321 11.73 9.34 3.45
C GLY A 321 12.42 8.18 4.13
N SER A 322 13.38 7.57 3.43
CA SER A 322 14.17 6.45 3.93
C SER A 322 15.55 6.41 3.27
N PHE A 323 16.39 5.50 3.76
CA PHE A 323 17.53 5.00 3.00
C PHE A 323 17.02 3.93 2.02
N SER A 324 17.41 4.03 0.76
CA SER A 324 17.16 3.00 -0.26
C SER A 324 18.30 1.98 -0.24
N PRO A 325 18.04 0.72 0.13
CA PRO A 325 19.07 -0.32 0.09
C PRO A 325 19.56 -0.61 -1.34
N SER A 326 18.66 -0.62 -2.34
CA SER A 326 19.02 -0.86 -3.74
C SER A 326 19.90 0.24 -4.33
N LEU A 327 19.60 1.52 -4.06
CA LEU A 327 20.32 2.67 -4.60
C LEU A 327 21.47 3.15 -3.71
N ARG A 328 21.52 2.70 -2.45
CA ARG A 328 22.49 3.07 -1.42
C ARG A 328 22.55 4.56 -1.11
N LEU A 329 21.40 5.24 -1.16
CA LEU A 329 21.25 6.66 -0.89
C LEU A 329 19.89 6.98 -0.25
N GLY A 330 19.73 8.23 0.22
CA GLY A 330 18.46 8.72 0.77
C GLY A 330 17.46 9.01 -0.35
N ILE A 331 16.24 8.53 -0.20
CA ILE A 331 15.11 8.86 -1.08
C ILE A 331 13.94 9.38 -0.25
N GLY A 332 13.11 10.22 -0.84
CA GLY A 332 11.93 10.75 -0.15
C GLY A 332 10.91 11.36 -1.10
N MET A 333 9.72 11.59 -0.59
CA MET A 333 8.62 12.23 -1.31
C MET A 333 8.20 13.53 -0.60
N ALA A 334 7.76 14.51 -1.37
CA ALA A 334 7.23 15.78 -0.86
C ALA A 334 6.27 16.41 -1.85
N TYR A 335 5.27 17.13 -1.35
CA TYR A 335 4.43 18.00 -2.19
C TYR A 335 5.17 19.29 -2.48
N LEU A 336 5.66 19.44 -3.71
CA LEU A 336 6.32 20.65 -4.18
C LEU A 336 5.39 21.50 -5.05
N PRO A 337 5.56 22.85 -5.05
CA PRO A 337 4.93 23.70 -6.05
C PRO A 337 5.22 23.17 -7.46
N VAL A 338 4.22 23.12 -8.33
CA VAL A 338 4.34 22.50 -9.67
C VAL A 338 5.50 23.05 -10.47
N LYS A 339 5.77 24.38 -10.36
CA LYS A 339 6.88 25.03 -11.05
C LYS A 339 8.25 24.50 -10.63
N LEU A 340 8.38 24.07 -9.38
CA LEU A 340 9.61 23.56 -8.76
C LEU A 340 9.71 22.02 -8.81
N ALA A 341 8.62 21.32 -9.09
CA ALA A 341 8.56 19.86 -9.11
C ALA A 341 9.03 19.23 -10.44
N LYS A 342 9.89 19.90 -11.21
CA LYS A 342 10.45 19.39 -12.46
C LYS A 342 11.67 18.51 -12.18
N THR A 343 11.78 17.40 -12.92
CA THR A 343 12.97 16.52 -12.86
C THR A 343 14.23 17.33 -13.10
N GLY A 344 15.26 17.10 -12.26
CA GLY A 344 16.53 17.84 -12.27
C GLY A 344 16.54 19.09 -11.39
N THR A 345 15.38 19.53 -10.85
CA THR A 345 15.37 20.66 -9.90
C THR A 345 16.03 20.22 -8.60
N ARG A 346 16.91 21.08 -8.07
CA ARG A 346 17.69 20.83 -6.87
C ARG A 346 17.17 21.58 -5.67
N PHE A 347 17.29 20.95 -4.52
CA PHE A 347 16.90 21.45 -3.20
C PHE A 347 17.91 21.01 -2.16
N ASP A 348 17.79 21.57 -0.97
CA ASP A 348 18.51 21.10 0.22
C ASP A 348 17.48 20.63 1.27
N VAL A 349 17.70 19.44 1.84
CA VAL A 349 16.90 18.93 2.95
C VAL A 349 17.67 19.14 4.25
N ASP A 350 17.00 19.75 5.23
CA ASP A 350 17.56 19.87 6.57
C ASP A 350 17.51 18.52 7.30
N VAL A 351 18.66 17.87 7.39
CA VAL A 351 18.86 16.63 8.13
C VAL A 351 19.49 16.97 9.47
N ARG A 352 18.66 17.34 10.44
CA ARG A 352 19.10 17.68 11.81
C ARG A 352 20.14 18.79 11.86
N GLY A 353 19.92 19.89 11.14
CA GLY A 353 20.80 21.04 11.07
C GLY A 353 21.91 20.94 10.02
N ARG A 354 21.96 19.84 9.25
CA ARG A 354 22.87 19.68 8.11
C ARG A 354 22.07 19.67 6.82
N MET A 355 22.38 20.59 5.92
CA MET A 355 21.80 20.65 4.59
C MET A 355 22.33 19.51 3.72
N LEU A 356 21.45 18.64 3.24
CA LEU A 356 21.73 17.54 2.34
C LEU A 356 21.16 17.87 0.96
N PRO A 357 22.01 18.04 -0.07
CA PRO A 357 21.53 18.27 -1.43
C PRO A 357 20.67 17.10 -1.93
N VAL A 358 19.54 17.42 -2.53
CA VAL A 358 18.62 16.48 -3.16
C VAL A 358 18.20 16.98 -4.54
N GLU A 359 17.76 16.08 -5.39
CA GLU A 359 17.30 16.41 -6.74
C GLU A 359 15.97 15.69 -7.03
N VAL A 360 15.06 16.37 -7.71
CA VAL A 360 13.80 15.79 -8.19
C VAL A 360 14.09 14.77 -9.28
N VAL A 361 13.63 13.54 -9.09
CA VAL A 361 13.78 12.44 -10.04
C VAL A 361 12.44 11.94 -10.57
N ARG A 362 12.46 11.12 -11.63
CA ARG A 362 11.29 10.43 -12.15
C ARG A 362 10.96 9.24 -11.29
N ARG A 363 9.68 8.94 -11.12
CA ARG A 363 9.22 7.71 -10.48
C ARG A 363 9.21 6.52 -11.44
N PRO A 364 9.39 5.28 -10.96
CA PRO A 364 9.84 4.94 -9.60
C PRO A 364 11.32 5.31 -9.38
N PHE A 365 11.78 5.32 -8.12
CA PHE A 365 13.20 5.53 -7.80
C PHE A 365 14.06 4.38 -8.30
N TYR A 366 13.62 3.15 -8.03
CA TYR A 366 14.28 1.92 -8.45
C TYR A 366 13.50 1.26 -9.59
N ARG A 367 14.23 0.84 -10.61
CA ARG A 367 13.73 -0.03 -11.68
C ARG A 367 14.72 -1.16 -11.88
N LYS A 368 14.24 -2.38 -11.83
CA LYS A 368 15.04 -3.51 -12.26
C LYS A 368 15.32 -3.34 -13.76
N SER A 369 16.60 -3.34 -14.17
CA SER A 369 16.96 -3.41 -15.58
C SER A 369 16.32 -4.69 -16.14
N ARG A 370 15.49 -4.56 -17.15
CA ARG A 370 15.10 -5.73 -17.95
C ARG A 370 16.34 -6.11 -18.75
N GLU A 371 16.94 -7.23 -18.42
CA GLU A 371 17.91 -7.91 -19.27
C GLU A 371 17.25 -8.33 -20.58
#